data_162ade7e54c6e53725ae39823ea5ac2a
#
_entry.id   162ade7e54c6e53725ae39823ea5ac2a
#
_cell.length_a   1.000
_cell.length_b   1.000
_cell.length_c   1.000
_cell.angle_alpha   90.00
_cell.angle_beta   90.00
_cell.angle_gamma   90.00
#
_symmetry.space_group_name_H-M   'P 1'
#
loop_
_entity.id
_entity.type
_entity.pdbx_description
1 polymer ?
#
loop_
_entity_poly.entity_id
_entity_poly.type
_entity_poly.pdbx_seq_one_letter_code
_entity_poly.pdbx_strand_id
1 'polypeptide(L)'
;MTQTVNGRGKNENSSEKQRRPGQRQQERLMRLQRRRRRQQIWTSVIVAVFVVILTSVGIWQYQRVKTQQANDAAAKATATATRVKVLATAAANATATVTTENCFIAPAGTTPTNIYSSAATPTAGPDTAPPITGTPVKLNGGLEYVDIKVGTGSAAKKGSKVSVEYTGWIASTCKKFDSSYDHKGQAFSLTLGAGQVIPGFDQGLTGMKAGGTRRVFIPPSLAYGAQGQSPIPPNAILIFDVTMLSVK
;
A
#
# COMPACT_ATOMS: atom_id res chain seq x y z
N MET A 1 -83.50 26.75 63.35
CA MET A 1 -84.20 26.77 62.05
C MET A 1 -83.30 26.09 61.02
N THR A 2 -83.73 24.87 60.71
CA THR A 2 -84.04 24.34 59.41
C THR A 2 -82.81 24.18 58.48
N GLN A 3 -82.39 22.91 58.26
CA GLN A 3 -82.54 22.08 57.07
C GLN A 3 -81.61 22.49 55.91
N THR A 4 -81.07 21.62 55.14
CA THR A 4 -81.34 20.27 54.61
C THR A 4 -80.17 19.67 53.95
N VAL A 5 -79.98 18.41 54.13
CA VAL A 5 -79.48 17.30 53.32
C VAL A 5 -79.47 17.55 51.79
N ASN A 6 -78.47 17.19 51.08
CA ASN A 6 -78.63 16.25 50.00
C ASN A 6 -77.33 15.57 49.59
N GLY A 7 -77.35 14.29 49.71
CA GLY A 7 -76.36 13.39 49.20
C GLY A 7 -76.58 13.07 47.72
N ARG A 8 -75.50 12.82 47.04
CA ARG A 8 -75.43 12.09 45.74
C ARG A 8 -74.01 11.56 45.68
N GLY A 9 -73.78 10.34 45.87
CA GLY A 9 -74.30 9.22 45.15
C GLY A 9 -73.11 8.59 44.47
N LYS A 10 -72.38 7.76 45.22
CA LYS A 10 -71.36 6.84 44.70
C LYS A 10 -72.05 5.81 43.77
N ASN A 11 -71.85 5.85 42.48
CA ASN A 11 -72.21 4.78 41.56
C ASN A 11 -71.37 4.76 40.30
N GLU A 12 -70.03 4.68 40.46
CA GLU A 12 -69.15 4.45 39.30
C GLU A 12 -68.17 3.29 39.49
N ASN A 13 -68.47 2.32 40.35
CA ASN A 13 -67.50 1.24 40.58
C ASN A 13 -68.10 -0.17 40.46
N SER A 14 -69.21 -0.31 39.79
CA SER A 14 -69.86 -1.62 39.65
C SER A 14 -69.79 -2.25 38.25
N SER A 15 -69.33 -1.53 37.22
CA SER A 15 -69.27 -2.11 35.85
C SER A 15 -67.97 -2.90 35.54
N GLU A 16 -66.99 -2.81 36.42
CA GLU A 16 -65.67 -3.48 36.16
C GLU A 16 -65.58 -4.90 36.73
N LYS A 17 -66.56 -5.30 37.53
CA LYS A 17 -66.53 -6.61 38.26
C LYS A 17 -67.23 -7.79 37.56
N GLN A 18 -67.79 -7.60 36.39
CA GLN A 18 -68.60 -8.69 35.71
C GLN A 18 -67.98 -9.13 34.35
N ARG A 19 -66.69 -8.99 34.14
CA ARG A 19 -66.09 -9.64 32.97
C ARG A 19 -65.99 -11.16 33.22
N ARG A 20 -66.67 -11.97 32.41
CA ARG A 20 -66.61 -13.43 32.49
C ARG A 20 -65.20 -13.96 32.41
N PRO A 21 -64.77 -15.02 33.17
CA PRO A 21 -63.43 -15.52 33.25
C PRO A 21 -62.79 -15.85 31.86
N GLY A 22 -63.56 -16.22 30.86
CA GLY A 22 -63.09 -16.48 29.48
C GLY A 22 -62.63 -15.24 28.72
N GLN A 23 -63.18 -14.06 28.99
CA GLN A 23 -62.78 -12.83 28.28
C GLN A 23 -61.40 -12.37 28.68
N ARG A 24 -61.01 -12.49 29.93
CA ARG A 24 -59.67 -12.14 30.41
C ARG A 24 -58.58 -13.07 29.82
N GLN A 25 -58.88 -14.33 29.59
CA GLN A 25 -57.97 -15.26 28.94
C GLN A 25 -57.83 -14.93 27.47
N GLN A 26 -58.88 -14.60 26.76
CA GLN A 26 -58.81 -14.22 25.35
C GLN A 26 -58.02 -12.91 25.15
N GLU A 27 -58.22 -11.91 26.02
CA GLU A 27 -57.43 -10.66 25.94
C GLU A 27 -55.94 -10.90 26.18
N ARG A 28 -55.57 -11.79 27.11
CA ARG A 28 -54.16 -12.18 27.34
C ARG A 28 -53.56 -12.85 26.11
N LEU A 29 -54.27 -13.78 25.49
CA LEU A 29 -53.80 -14.46 24.28
C LEU A 29 -53.65 -13.49 23.11
N MET A 30 -54.57 -12.56 22.91
CA MET A 30 -54.46 -11.54 21.86
C MET A 30 -53.28 -10.58 22.11
N ARG A 31 -52.99 -10.21 23.35
CA ARG A 31 -51.81 -9.37 23.70
C ARG A 31 -50.51 -10.10 23.42
N LEU A 32 -50.43 -11.40 23.71
CA LEU A 32 -49.28 -12.24 23.42
C LEU A 32 -49.04 -12.42 21.92
N GLN A 33 -50.13 -12.64 21.14
CA GLN A 33 -50.05 -12.74 19.70
C GLN A 33 -49.62 -11.42 19.05
N ARG A 34 -50.10 -10.26 19.53
CA ARG A 34 -49.65 -8.93 19.06
C ARG A 34 -48.15 -8.67 19.37
N ARG A 35 -47.66 -9.12 20.54
CA ARG A 35 -46.25 -9.01 20.88
C ARG A 35 -45.38 -9.89 19.98
N ARG A 36 -45.77 -11.16 19.72
CA ARG A 36 -45.05 -12.07 18.80
C ARG A 36 -45.03 -11.54 17.37
N ARG A 37 -46.15 -11.04 16.84
CA ARG A 37 -46.15 -10.40 15.50
C ARG A 37 -45.28 -9.18 15.43
N ARG A 38 -45.26 -8.31 16.42
CA ARG A 38 -44.35 -7.16 16.46
C ARG A 38 -42.86 -7.58 16.49
N GLN A 39 -42.53 -8.59 17.28
CA GLN A 39 -41.15 -9.11 17.32
C GLN A 39 -40.74 -9.70 15.97
N GLN A 40 -41.62 -10.48 15.32
CA GLN A 40 -41.33 -11.03 13.99
C GLN A 40 -41.14 -9.95 12.93
N ILE A 41 -41.94 -8.89 12.94
CA ILE A 41 -41.76 -7.75 12.03
C ILE A 41 -40.43 -7.05 12.28
N TRP A 42 -40.09 -6.77 13.55
CA TRP A 42 -38.82 -6.12 13.88
C TRP A 42 -37.61 -6.97 13.52
N THR A 43 -37.64 -8.28 13.75
CA THR A 43 -36.55 -9.17 13.35
C THR A 43 -36.37 -9.21 11.82
N SER A 44 -37.50 -9.26 11.08
CA SER A 44 -37.43 -9.22 9.60
C SER A 44 -36.87 -7.90 9.08
N VAL A 45 -37.23 -6.77 9.69
CA VAL A 45 -36.70 -5.45 9.33
C VAL A 45 -35.19 -5.36 9.61
N ILE A 46 -34.75 -5.84 10.77
CA ILE A 46 -33.32 -5.87 11.12
C ILE A 46 -32.53 -6.72 10.12
N VAL A 47 -33.03 -7.92 9.78
CA VAL A 47 -32.37 -8.78 8.80
C VAL A 47 -32.30 -8.11 7.42
N ALA A 48 -33.38 -7.47 6.97
CA ALA A 48 -33.42 -6.77 5.70
C ALA A 48 -32.40 -5.61 5.67
N VAL A 49 -32.31 -4.82 6.75
CA VAL A 49 -31.32 -3.75 6.87
C VAL A 49 -29.87 -4.31 6.84
N PHE A 50 -29.62 -5.42 7.54
CA PHE A 50 -28.31 -6.07 7.51
C PHE A 50 -27.93 -6.55 6.09
N VAL A 51 -28.87 -7.13 5.36
CA VAL A 51 -28.63 -7.56 3.97
C VAL A 51 -28.31 -6.36 3.07
N VAL A 52 -29.05 -5.26 3.22
CA VAL A 52 -28.77 -4.03 2.45
C VAL A 52 -27.38 -3.45 2.78
N ILE A 53 -26.98 -3.45 4.04
CA ILE A 53 -25.65 -2.98 4.44
C ILE A 53 -24.57 -3.89 3.84
N LEU A 54 -24.71 -5.21 3.96
CA LEU A 54 -23.72 -6.15 3.43
C LEU A 54 -23.58 -6.05 1.91
N THR A 55 -24.71 -5.93 1.19
CA THR A 55 -24.67 -5.74 -0.27
C THR A 55 -24.07 -4.40 -0.66
N SER A 56 -24.36 -3.33 0.07
CA SER A 56 -23.79 -1.99 -0.17
C SER A 56 -22.26 -1.99 0.04
N VAL A 57 -21.79 -2.63 1.13
CA VAL A 57 -20.35 -2.77 1.40
C VAL A 57 -19.69 -3.63 0.34
N GLY A 58 -20.31 -4.73 -0.08
CA GLY A 58 -19.80 -5.59 -1.15
C GLY A 58 -19.67 -4.85 -2.49
N ILE A 59 -20.68 -4.09 -2.87
CA ILE A 59 -20.65 -3.27 -4.10
C ILE A 59 -19.58 -2.19 -4.00
N TRP A 60 -19.46 -1.51 -2.84
CA TRP A 60 -18.45 -0.48 -2.62
C TRP A 60 -17.02 -1.03 -2.71
N GLN A 61 -16.78 -2.20 -2.08
CA GLN A 61 -15.49 -2.90 -2.17
C GLN A 61 -15.18 -3.33 -3.62
N TYR A 62 -16.15 -3.88 -4.32
CA TYR A 62 -16.00 -4.26 -5.73
C TYR A 62 -15.65 -3.08 -6.63
N GLN A 63 -16.34 -1.95 -6.46
CA GLN A 63 -16.04 -0.72 -7.20
C GLN A 63 -14.65 -0.17 -6.87
N ARG A 64 -14.24 -0.25 -5.61
CA ARG A 64 -12.91 0.21 -5.17
C ARG A 64 -11.80 -0.63 -5.80
N VAL A 65 -11.94 -1.95 -5.83
CA VAL A 65 -10.98 -2.85 -6.49
C VAL A 65 -10.92 -2.59 -7.99
N LYS A 66 -12.08 -2.42 -8.63
CA LYS A 66 -12.15 -2.16 -10.08
C LYS A 66 -11.53 -0.82 -10.47
N THR A 67 -11.72 0.22 -9.67
CA THR A 67 -11.06 1.52 -9.90
C THR A 67 -9.56 1.46 -9.65
N GLN A 68 -9.09 0.71 -8.66
CA GLN A 68 -7.66 0.48 -8.47
C GLN A 68 -7.04 -0.26 -9.65
N GLN A 69 -7.65 -1.34 -10.13
CA GLN A 69 -7.17 -2.07 -11.30
C GLN A 69 -7.13 -1.19 -12.58
N ALA A 70 -8.12 -0.33 -12.77
CA ALA A 70 -8.14 0.62 -13.89
C ALA A 70 -7.02 1.66 -13.78
N ASN A 71 -6.78 2.18 -12.59
CA ASN A 71 -5.70 3.14 -12.33
C ASN A 71 -4.32 2.50 -12.50
N ASP A 72 -4.14 1.26 -12.04
CA ASP A 72 -2.90 0.50 -12.22
C ASP A 72 -2.66 0.16 -13.69
N ALA A 73 -3.70 -0.15 -14.45
CA ALA A 73 -3.62 -0.37 -15.89
C ALA A 73 -3.27 0.92 -16.65
N ALA A 74 -3.87 2.04 -16.26
CA ALA A 74 -3.57 3.35 -16.83
C ALA A 74 -2.14 3.80 -16.50
N ALA A 75 -1.68 3.59 -15.26
CA ALA A 75 -0.31 3.87 -14.85
C ALA A 75 0.71 3.00 -15.62
N LYS A 76 0.40 1.71 -15.83
CA LYS A 76 1.23 0.82 -16.67
C LYS A 76 1.25 1.27 -18.12
N ALA A 77 0.12 1.66 -18.69
CA ALA A 77 0.03 2.14 -20.08
C ALA A 77 0.82 3.45 -20.26
N THR A 78 0.72 4.36 -19.30
CA THR A 78 1.47 5.63 -19.33
C THR A 78 2.99 5.40 -19.19
N ALA A 79 3.40 4.51 -18.28
CA ALA A 79 4.79 4.12 -18.11
C ALA A 79 5.36 3.46 -19.39
N THR A 80 4.56 2.61 -20.05
CA THR A 80 4.96 1.95 -21.30
C THR A 80 5.04 2.95 -22.45
N ALA A 81 4.07 3.87 -22.56
CA ALA A 81 4.07 4.91 -23.60
C ALA A 81 5.24 5.89 -23.43
N THR A 82 5.55 6.27 -22.20
CA THR A 82 6.73 7.11 -21.89
C THR A 82 8.00 6.37 -22.23
N ARG A 83 8.08 5.06 -21.94
CA ARG A 83 9.23 4.21 -22.25
C ARG A 83 9.45 4.06 -23.75
N VAL A 84 8.38 3.86 -24.54
CA VAL A 84 8.45 3.79 -26.01
C VAL A 84 8.86 5.13 -26.61
N LYS A 85 8.35 6.24 -26.07
CA LYS A 85 8.70 7.57 -26.54
C LYS A 85 10.17 7.92 -26.25
N VAL A 86 10.68 7.55 -25.06
CA VAL A 86 12.10 7.72 -24.68
C VAL A 86 13.00 6.84 -25.53
N LEU A 87 12.63 5.59 -25.81
CA LEU A 87 13.42 4.68 -26.67
C LEU A 87 13.40 5.16 -28.14
N ALA A 88 12.28 5.67 -28.65
CA ALA A 88 12.19 6.23 -30.00
C ALA A 88 13.00 7.52 -30.15
N THR A 89 13.02 8.37 -29.11
CA THR A 89 13.83 9.60 -29.10
C THR A 89 15.33 9.29 -28.97
N ALA A 90 15.70 8.27 -28.21
CA ALA A 90 17.08 7.82 -28.09
C ALA A 90 17.62 7.21 -29.41
N ALA A 91 16.78 6.51 -30.16
CA ALA A 91 17.15 5.99 -31.47
C ALA A 91 17.29 7.08 -32.56
N ALA A 92 16.55 8.19 -32.42
CA ALA A 92 16.63 9.32 -33.34
C ALA A 92 17.80 10.29 -33.06
N ASN A 93 18.36 10.28 -31.85
CA ASN A 93 19.40 11.22 -31.41
C ASN A 93 20.75 10.58 -31.12
N ALA A 94 21.16 9.56 -31.89
CA ALA A 94 22.48 8.92 -31.74
C ALA A 94 23.67 9.87 -32.02
N THR A 95 23.46 11.17 -32.19
CA THR A 95 24.49 12.21 -32.42
C THR A 95 24.40 13.39 -31.45
N ALA A 96 23.61 13.31 -30.37
CA ALA A 96 23.44 14.44 -29.45
C ALA A 96 24.07 14.14 -28.09
N THR A 97 24.98 15.04 -27.73
CA THR A 97 25.52 15.35 -26.40
C THR A 97 24.79 14.73 -25.24
N VAL A 98 25.48 14.01 -24.37
CA VAL A 98 25.02 13.50 -23.08
C VAL A 98 24.40 14.64 -22.29
N THR A 99 23.10 14.82 -22.40
CA THR A 99 22.34 15.68 -21.52
C THR A 99 21.85 14.88 -20.32
N THR A 100 21.93 15.48 -19.18
CA THR A 100 21.79 15.09 -17.78
C THR A 100 20.47 14.36 -17.39
N GLU A 101 19.70 13.79 -18.31
CA GLU A 101 18.33 13.34 -18.04
C GLU A 101 18.15 11.83 -17.85
N ASN A 102 19.24 11.05 -17.85
CA ASN A 102 19.10 9.59 -17.79
C ASN A 102 19.80 9.00 -16.57
N CYS A 103 19.11 8.95 -15.45
CA CYS A 103 19.47 8.05 -14.35
C CYS A 103 19.23 6.56 -14.71
N PHE A 104 19.04 6.29 -15.98
CA PHE A 104 18.76 4.95 -16.50
C PHE A 104 20.02 4.23 -16.96
N ILE A 105 19.82 3.02 -17.43
CA ILE A 105 20.84 2.17 -17.98
C ILE A 105 21.41 2.83 -19.25
N ALA A 106 22.71 3.04 -19.28
CA ALA A 106 23.38 3.55 -20.48
C ALA A 106 23.24 2.56 -21.65
N PRO A 107 23.16 3.03 -22.91
CA PRO A 107 23.18 2.17 -24.06
C PRO A 107 24.40 1.22 -24.06
N ALA A 108 24.21 0.01 -24.57
CA ALA A 108 25.30 -0.94 -24.73
C ALA A 108 26.46 -0.31 -25.55
N GLY A 109 27.66 -0.33 -24.99
CA GLY A 109 28.85 0.29 -25.63
C GLY A 109 29.39 1.53 -24.95
N THR A 110 28.66 2.13 -24.00
CA THR A 110 29.20 3.16 -23.13
C THR A 110 30.03 2.55 -22.00
N THR A 111 31.25 3.03 -21.81
CA THR A 111 32.09 2.58 -20.68
C THR A 111 31.54 3.22 -19.40
N PRO A 112 30.94 2.47 -18.47
CA PRO A 112 30.46 3.04 -17.23
C PRO A 112 31.67 3.47 -16.38
N THR A 113 31.65 4.68 -15.86
CA THR A 113 32.54 5.06 -14.79
C THR A 113 32.08 4.32 -13.53
N ASN A 114 32.72 3.22 -13.22
CA ASN A 114 32.41 2.44 -12.02
C ASN A 114 32.92 3.18 -10.78
N ILE A 115 32.08 4.02 -10.20
CA ILE A 115 32.41 4.76 -8.97
C ILE A 115 32.59 3.81 -7.76
N TYR A 116 32.15 2.58 -7.86
CA TYR A 116 32.31 1.56 -6.81
C TYR A 116 33.58 0.72 -6.96
N SER A 117 34.45 1.02 -7.95
CA SER A 117 35.70 0.28 -8.17
C SER A 117 36.88 0.82 -7.34
N SER A 118 36.72 1.98 -6.70
CA SER A 118 37.78 2.49 -5.82
C SER A 118 37.72 1.80 -4.46
N ALA A 119 38.89 1.40 -3.96
CA ALA A 119 39.03 0.78 -2.65
C ALA A 119 38.72 1.72 -1.48
N ALA A 120 38.46 2.97 -1.74
CA ALA A 120 38.06 3.97 -0.75
C ALA A 120 36.53 3.95 -0.61
N THR A 121 36.03 3.74 0.61
CA THR A 121 34.63 3.93 0.93
C THR A 121 34.24 5.37 0.62
N PRO A 122 33.24 5.62 -0.25
CA PRO A 122 32.85 7.00 -0.54
C PRO A 122 32.36 7.69 0.74
N THR A 123 32.78 8.93 0.94
CA THR A 123 32.39 9.72 2.14
C THR A 123 30.96 10.26 2.03
N ALA A 124 30.40 10.29 0.83
CA ALA A 124 29.02 10.68 0.55
C ALA A 124 28.52 9.96 -0.69
N GLY A 125 27.24 9.65 -0.74
CA GLY A 125 26.60 9.10 -1.93
C GLY A 125 26.52 10.17 -3.03
N PRO A 126 26.64 9.80 -4.32
CA PRO A 126 26.59 10.77 -5.42
C PRO A 126 25.21 11.44 -5.50
N ASP A 127 25.19 12.74 -5.81
CA ASP A 127 23.93 13.53 -5.89
C ASP A 127 23.05 13.10 -7.06
N THR A 128 23.64 12.53 -8.10
CA THR A 128 22.92 11.97 -9.25
C THR A 128 23.30 10.51 -9.45
N ALA A 129 22.35 9.71 -9.89
CA ALA A 129 22.59 8.29 -10.17
C ALA A 129 23.61 8.16 -11.32
N PRO A 130 24.74 7.47 -11.11
CA PRO A 130 25.73 7.27 -12.17
C PRO A 130 25.16 6.35 -13.26
N PRO A 131 25.58 6.50 -14.52
CA PRO A 131 25.19 5.58 -15.58
C PRO A 131 25.74 4.18 -15.29
N ILE A 132 24.89 3.17 -15.54
CA ILE A 132 25.30 1.76 -15.45
C ILE A 132 25.01 1.06 -16.77
N THR A 133 25.68 -0.07 -17.02
CA THR A 133 25.39 -0.96 -18.15
C THR A 133 24.89 -2.30 -17.60
N GLY A 134 24.01 -2.95 -18.35
CA GLY A 134 23.49 -4.27 -18.00
C GLY A 134 22.06 -4.49 -18.49
N THR A 135 21.64 -5.72 -18.50
CA THR A 135 20.26 -6.10 -18.83
C THR A 135 19.46 -6.21 -17.55
N PRO A 136 18.35 -5.44 -17.39
CA PRO A 136 17.51 -5.56 -16.22
C PRO A 136 16.87 -6.93 -16.08
N VAL A 137 16.94 -7.47 -14.88
CA VAL A 137 16.14 -8.61 -14.44
C VAL A 137 14.81 -8.08 -13.92
N LYS A 138 13.72 -8.60 -14.47
CA LYS A 138 12.36 -8.20 -14.08
C LYS A 138 11.81 -9.15 -13.04
N LEU A 139 11.25 -8.57 -11.99
CA LEU A 139 10.54 -9.28 -10.92
C LEU A 139 9.04 -8.94 -10.94
N ASN A 140 8.28 -9.61 -10.09
CA ASN A 140 6.85 -9.34 -9.96
C ASN A 140 6.57 -7.91 -9.48
N GLY A 141 5.41 -7.38 -9.85
CA GLY A 141 4.99 -6.03 -9.43
C GLY A 141 5.68 -4.88 -10.18
N GLY A 142 6.50 -5.17 -11.21
CA GLY A 142 7.22 -4.16 -11.99
C GLY A 142 8.55 -3.74 -11.36
N LEU A 143 9.03 -4.48 -10.36
CA LEU A 143 10.36 -4.33 -9.80
C LEU A 143 11.41 -4.80 -10.83
N GLU A 144 12.48 -4.04 -11.01
CA GLU A 144 13.58 -4.41 -11.91
C GLU A 144 14.91 -4.20 -11.18
N TYR A 145 15.93 -4.98 -11.52
CA TYR A 145 17.29 -4.74 -11.02
C TYR A 145 18.36 -5.06 -12.04
N VAL A 146 19.54 -4.48 -11.84
CA VAL A 146 20.76 -4.81 -12.57
C VAL A 146 21.88 -5.09 -11.57
N ASP A 147 22.52 -6.24 -11.67
CA ASP A 147 23.72 -6.52 -10.89
C ASP A 147 24.91 -5.79 -11.52
N ILE A 148 25.41 -4.74 -10.84
CA ILE A 148 26.61 -4.00 -11.23
C ILE A 148 27.85 -4.84 -10.93
N LYS A 149 27.82 -5.51 -9.77
CA LYS A 149 28.84 -6.44 -9.32
C LYS A 149 28.18 -7.62 -8.60
N VAL A 150 28.52 -8.82 -9.02
CA VAL A 150 28.08 -10.03 -8.32
C VAL A 150 29.00 -10.28 -7.13
N GLY A 151 28.42 -10.40 -5.93
CA GLY A 151 29.17 -10.74 -4.72
C GLY A 151 29.49 -12.23 -4.62
N THR A 152 30.16 -12.62 -3.55
CA THR A 152 30.55 -13.99 -3.23
C THR A 152 29.83 -14.46 -1.97
N GLY A 153 29.87 -15.79 -1.69
CA GLY A 153 29.26 -16.35 -0.48
C GLY A 153 27.76 -16.66 -0.63
N SER A 154 27.08 -16.78 0.51
CA SER A 154 25.67 -17.13 0.56
C SER A 154 24.77 -15.99 0.07
N ALA A 155 23.73 -16.35 -0.66
CA ALA A 155 22.72 -15.40 -1.13
C ALA A 155 21.79 -14.99 0.02
N ALA A 156 21.45 -13.72 0.10
CA ALA A 156 20.48 -13.18 1.05
C ALA A 156 19.08 -13.71 0.73
N LYS A 157 18.38 -14.14 1.75
CA LYS A 157 17.00 -14.67 1.67
C LYS A 157 16.12 -14.05 2.74
N LYS A 158 14.82 -14.22 2.64
CA LYS A 158 13.88 -13.80 3.70
C LYS A 158 14.36 -14.34 5.06
N GLY A 159 14.43 -13.47 6.05
CA GLY A 159 14.94 -13.74 7.40
C GLY A 159 16.45 -13.54 7.55
N SER A 160 17.22 -13.35 6.48
CA SER A 160 18.64 -13.01 6.60
C SER A 160 18.83 -11.64 7.23
N LYS A 161 19.76 -11.54 8.17
CA LYS A 161 20.25 -10.25 8.67
C LYS A 161 21.34 -9.75 7.72
N VAL A 162 21.10 -8.60 7.12
CA VAL A 162 22.02 -8.02 6.15
C VAL A 162 22.50 -6.64 6.60
N SER A 163 23.71 -6.29 6.17
CA SER A 163 24.27 -4.95 6.32
C SER A 163 24.59 -4.42 4.94
N VAL A 164 24.11 -3.23 4.62
CA VAL A 164 24.22 -2.63 3.30
C VAL A 164 24.66 -1.16 3.37
N GLU A 165 25.33 -0.72 2.33
CA GLU A 165 25.43 0.68 1.97
C GLU A 165 24.50 0.95 0.81
N TYR A 166 23.86 2.13 0.78
CA TYR A 166 22.96 2.47 -0.30
C TYR A 166 22.96 3.97 -0.61
N THR A 167 22.54 4.29 -1.81
CA THR A 167 22.12 5.64 -2.22
C THR A 167 20.84 5.53 -3.02
N GLY A 168 19.88 6.39 -2.70
CA GLY A 168 18.55 6.42 -3.32
C GLY A 168 18.30 7.71 -4.09
N TRP A 169 17.74 7.61 -5.30
CA TRP A 169 17.36 8.72 -6.17
C TRP A 169 15.91 8.61 -6.64
N ILE A 170 15.32 9.77 -6.92
CA ILE A 170 14.01 9.87 -7.57
C ILE A 170 14.25 9.78 -9.08
N ALA A 171 13.68 8.78 -9.74
CA ALA A 171 13.91 8.51 -11.17
C ALA A 171 13.56 9.66 -12.11
N SER A 172 12.52 10.45 -11.81
CA SER A 172 12.08 11.57 -12.65
C SER A 172 13.00 12.79 -12.62
N THR A 173 13.79 12.94 -11.55
CA THR A 173 14.65 14.11 -11.35
C THR A 173 16.12 13.76 -11.25
N CYS A 174 16.47 12.50 -11.13
CA CYS A 174 17.79 11.96 -10.81
C CYS A 174 18.39 12.50 -9.50
N LYS A 175 17.60 13.18 -8.68
CA LYS A 175 18.09 13.77 -7.43
C LYS A 175 18.13 12.73 -6.32
N LYS A 176 19.22 12.73 -5.57
CA LYS A 176 19.36 11.96 -4.35
C LYS A 176 18.32 12.41 -3.33
N PHE A 177 17.68 11.47 -2.66
CA PHE A 177 16.78 11.75 -1.54
C PHE A 177 17.28 11.14 -0.24
N ASP A 178 18.13 10.11 -0.30
CA ASP A 178 18.68 9.46 0.89
C ASP A 178 19.94 8.67 0.54
N SER A 179 20.86 8.53 1.52
CA SER A 179 22.06 7.71 1.39
C SER A 179 22.62 7.33 2.76
N SER A 180 23.03 6.07 2.95
CA SER A 180 23.72 5.63 4.16
C SER A 180 25.04 6.36 4.36
N TYR A 181 25.69 6.77 3.29
CA TYR A 181 26.95 7.55 3.35
C TYR A 181 26.76 8.94 3.99
N ASP A 182 25.56 9.53 3.88
CA ASP A 182 25.22 10.82 4.49
C ASP A 182 24.98 10.69 6.00
N HIS A 183 24.80 9.46 6.50
CA HIS A 183 24.65 9.13 7.91
C HIS A 183 25.97 8.70 8.59
N LYS A 184 27.02 9.49 8.38
CA LYS A 184 28.38 9.25 8.92
C LYS A 184 29.02 7.93 8.44
N GLY A 185 28.61 7.45 7.26
CA GLY A 185 29.11 6.18 6.71
C GLY A 185 28.72 4.94 7.53
N GLN A 186 27.66 5.03 8.31
CA GLN A 186 27.15 3.87 9.05
C GLN A 186 26.34 2.98 8.11
N ALA A 187 26.80 1.74 7.98
CA ALA A 187 26.08 0.74 7.21
C ALA A 187 24.68 0.50 7.78
N PHE A 188 23.71 0.46 6.90
CA PHE A 188 22.31 0.18 7.27
C PHE A 188 22.11 -1.32 7.47
N SER A 189 21.63 -1.71 8.64
CA SER A 189 21.37 -3.11 8.99
C SER A 189 19.88 -3.38 9.07
N LEU A 190 19.41 -4.46 8.42
CA LEU A 190 18.02 -4.87 8.41
C LEU A 190 17.88 -6.40 8.35
N THR A 191 16.68 -6.87 8.67
CA THR A 191 16.29 -8.27 8.44
C THR A 191 15.37 -8.32 7.23
N LEU A 192 15.77 -9.02 6.17
CA LEU A 192 14.99 -9.11 4.93
C LEU A 192 13.62 -9.76 5.17
N GLY A 193 12.57 -9.14 4.63
CA GLY A 193 11.20 -9.63 4.75
C GLY A 193 10.55 -9.39 6.10
N ALA A 194 11.17 -8.58 6.99
CA ALA A 194 10.60 -8.18 8.27
C ALA A 194 9.72 -6.91 8.19
N GLY A 195 9.56 -6.32 7.01
CA GLY A 195 8.76 -5.11 6.82
C GLY A 195 9.38 -3.84 7.40
N GLN A 196 10.69 -3.82 7.60
CA GLN A 196 11.44 -2.67 8.13
C GLN A 196 11.68 -1.59 7.05
N VAL A 197 11.55 -1.96 5.80
CA VAL A 197 11.78 -1.11 4.61
C VAL A 197 10.65 -1.30 3.60
N ILE A 198 10.61 -0.47 2.56
CA ILE A 198 9.64 -0.60 1.48
C ILE A 198 9.74 -1.99 0.81
N PRO A 199 8.60 -2.59 0.39
CA PRO A 199 8.58 -3.94 -0.17
C PRO A 199 9.53 -4.15 -1.36
N GLY A 200 9.70 -3.13 -2.19
CA GLY A 200 10.60 -3.19 -3.34
C GLY A 200 12.07 -3.29 -2.96
N PHE A 201 12.47 -2.69 -1.85
CA PHE A 201 13.84 -2.80 -1.33
C PHE A 201 14.09 -4.22 -0.80
N ASP A 202 13.20 -4.75 0.05
CA ASP A 202 13.27 -6.13 0.55
C ASP A 202 13.38 -7.16 -0.57
N GLN A 203 12.50 -7.06 -1.57
CA GLN A 203 12.47 -7.97 -2.72
C GLN A 203 13.71 -7.80 -3.60
N GLY A 204 14.13 -6.56 -3.84
CA GLY A 204 15.27 -6.22 -4.68
C GLY A 204 16.60 -6.73 -4.16
N LEU A 205 16.76 -6.84 -2.84
CA LEU A 205 17.98 -7.33 -2.21
C LEU A 205 18.01 -8.85 -2.06
N THR A 206 16.87 -9.52 -2.22
CA THR A 206 16.81 -10.98 -2.17
C THR A 206 17.68 -11.56 -3.28
N GLY A 207 18.50 -12.57 -2.93
CA GLY A 207 19.46 -13.19 -3.83
C GLY A 207 20.82 -12.51 -3.95
N MET A 208 20.99 -11.28 -3.42
CA MET A 208 22.31 -10.63 -3.38
C MET A 208 23.27 -11.38 -2.46
N LYS A 209 24.53 -11.33 -2.82
CA LYS A 209 25.62 -11.91 -2.02
C LYS A 209 26.52 -10.81 -1.46
N ALA A 210 27.19 -11.07 -0.34
CA ALA A 210 28.13 -10.13 0.26
C ALA A 210 29.22 -9.72 -0.76
N GLY A 211 29.57 -8.42 -0.76
CA GLY A 211 30.49 -7.81 -1.71
C GLY A 211 29.88 -7.50 -3.09
N GLY A 212 28.60 -7.81 -3.29
CA GLY A 212 27.86 -7.46 -4.51
C GLY A 212 27.27 -6.04 -4.45
N THR A 213 27.11 -5.46 -5.64
CA THR A 213 26.44 -4.16 -5.83
C THR A 213 25.33 -4.31 -6.85
N ARG A 214 24.14 -3.82 -6.55
CA ARG A 214 22.94 -3.93 -7.38
C ARG A 214 22.23 -2.60 -7.47
N ARG A 215 21.80 -2.22 -8.67
CA ARG A 215 20.84 -1.16 -8.88
C ARG A 215 19.44 -1.75 -8.91
N VAL A 216 18.53 -1.19 -8.11
CA VAL A 216 17.14 -1.61 -8.02
C VAL A 216 16.25 -0.46 -8.47
N PHE A 217 15.28 -0.75 -9.34
CA PHE A 217 14.27 0.20 -9.81
C PHE A 217 12.94 -0.20 -9.19
N ILE A 218 12.44 0.61 -8.28
CA ILE A 218 11.27 0.29 -7.45
C ILE A 218 10.08 1.11 -7.93
N PRO A 219 9.02 0.45 -8.44
CA PRO A 219 7.81 1.14 -8.83
C PRO A 219 7.05 1.68 -7.61
N PRO A 220 6.18 2.69 -7.78
CA PRO A 220 5.42 3.30 -6.69
C PRO A 220 4.63 2.30 -5.85
N SER A 221 4.07 1.26 -6.47
CA SER A 221 3.28 0.22 -5.80
C SER A 221 4.07 -0.61 -4.76
N LEU A 222 5.39 -0.64 -4.89
CA LEU A 222 6.32 -1.32 -3.98
C LEU A 222 7.17 -0.33 -3.16
N ALA A 223 6.84 0.96 -3.22
CA ALA A 223 7.47 2.06 -2.51
C ALA A 223 6.41 2.88 -1.72
N TYR A 224 6.33 4.19 -1.96
CA TYR A 224 5.45 5.11 -1.22
C TYR A 224 4.12 5.42 -1.92
N GLY A 225 3.85 4.78 -3.06
CA GLY A 225 2.54 4.82 -3.74
C GLY A 225 2.09 6.19 -4.21
N ALA A 226 0.77 6.34 -4.28
CA ALA A 226 0.11 7.57 -4.72
C ALA A 226 0.19 8.72 -3.69
N GLN A 227 0.59 8.45 -2.45
CA GLN A 227 0.73 9.46 -1.41
C GLN A 227 2.12 10.11 -1.43
N GLY A 228 3.16 9.36 -1.81
CA GLY A 228 4.54 9.81 -1.65
C GLY A 228 4.94 9.91 -0.17
N GLN A 229 6.13 10.40 0.09
CA GLN A 229 6.65 10.73 1.43
C GLN A 229 7.74 11.78 1.26
N SER A 230 7.60 12.94 1.90
CA SER A 230 8.61 14.01 1.77
C SER A 230 10.05 13.50 2.01
N PRO A 231 11.00 13.74 1.09
CA PRO A 231 10.92 14.57 -0.11
C PRO A 231 10.45 13.84 -1.39
N ILE A 232 9.95 12.60 -1.29
CA ILE A 232 9.56 11.74 -2.42
C ILE A 232 8.14 12.11 -2.87
N PRO A 233 7.95 12.51 -4.15
CA PRO A 233 6.62 12.90 -4.64
C PRO A 233 5.69 11.70 -4.84
N PRO A 234 4.38 11.94 -4.98
CA PRO A 234 3.41 10.92 -5.34
C PRO A 234 3.79 10.18 -6.64
N ASN A 235 3.55 8.87 -6.66
CA ASN A 235 3.82 8.00 -7.79
C ASN A 235 5.27 8.00 -8.30
N ALA A 236 6.23 8.28 -7.42
CA ALA A 236 7.64 8.28 -7.78
C ALA A 236 8.17 6.85 -7.97
N ILE A 237 8.90 6.62 -9.04
CA ILE A 237 9.80 5.47 -9.20
C ILE A 237 11.09 5.82 -8.48
N LEU A 238 11.57 4.90 -7.65
CA LEU A 238 12.81 5.05 -6.91
C LEU A 238 13.92 4.20 -7.53
N ILE A 239 15.13 4.72 -7.48
CA ILE A 239 16.34 4.02 -7.89
C ILE A 239 17.23 3.91 -6.66
N PHE A 240 17.74 2.72 -6.39
CA PHE A 240 18.73 2.52 -5.35
C PHE A 240 19.94 1.76 -5.90
N ASP A 241 21.13 2.27 -5.63
CA ASP A 241 22.32 1.46 -5.69
C ASP A 241 22.62 0.93 -4.31
N VAL A 242 22.72 -0.38 -4.19
CA VAL A 242 22.93 -1.05 -2.91
C VAL A 242 24.15 -1.95 -2.98
N THR A 243 25.07 -1.75 -2.06
CA THR A 243 26.24 -2.61 -1.84
C THR A 243 25.98 -3.49 -0.62
N MET A 244 25.95 -4.80 -0.80
CA MET A 244 25.78 -5.78 0.26
C MET A 244 27.10 -6.01 0.97
N LEU A 245 27.22 -5.57 2.22
CA LEU A 245 28.45 -5.72 3.01
C LEU A 245 28.52 -7.08 3.68
N SER A 246 27.39 -7.55 4.24
CA SER A 246 27.35 -8.85 4.90
C SER A 246 25.96 -9.48 4.81
N VAL A 247 25.94 -10.81 4.85
CA VAL A 247 24.73 -11.66 4.93
C VAL A 247 24.92 -12.66 6.06
N LYS A 248 23.97 -12.67 7.03
CA LYS A 248 23.98 -13.58 8.20
C LYS A 248 22.64 -14.30 8.33
#